data_48ded6ef89277a23b60450c465f50717
#
_entry.id   48ded6ef89277a23b60450c465f50717
#
_cell.length_a   1.000
_cell.length_b   1.000
_cell.length_c   1.000
_cell.angle_alpha   90.00
_cell.angle_beta   90.00
_cell.angle_gamma   90.00
#
_symmetry.space_group_name_H-M   'P 1'
#
loop_
_entity.id
_entity.type
_entity.pdbx_description
1 polymer ?
#
loop_
_entity_poly.entity_id
_entity_poly.type
_entity_poly.pdbx_seq_one_letter_code
_entity_poly.pdbx_strand_id
1 'polypeptide(L)'
;IAYLEQHPELMLISCRTHMFGEEDLISQIQGTPKQLQAMMLIRPVLAHPGFMMRRELIVQEGFRYDESYRSAQDYNFAARVARKFGIGVTPDILLDYRVHKKQVPSKKSGEQLNNAARVRSMQLEWLDISLDEKQRDALETWAKETKDATEEDYRQAAKLIPLFLEQNQKTKIYAQKELEEELKKLLYQWMIRSKSVKRILQAVGVSG
;
A
#
# COMPACT_ATOMS: atom_id res chain seq x y z
N ILE A 1 14.89 -16.61 6.44
CA ILE A 1 16.21 -16.65 5.74
C ILE A 1 16.02 -17.39 4.42
N ALA A 2 15.61 -18.67 4.43
CA ALA A 2 15.48 -19.49 3.21
C ALA A 2 14.76 -18.79 2.04
N TYR A 3 13.70 -18.04 2.32
CA TYR A 3 12.97 -17.29 1.28
C TYR A 3 13.86 -16.24 0.60
N LEU A 4 14.65 -15.46 1.34
CA LEU A 4 15.60 -14.51 0.75
C LEU A 4 16.73 -15.24 -0.03
N GLU A 5 17.18 -16.39 0.44
CA GLU A 5 18.21 -17.19 -0.25
C GLU A 5 17.71 -17.69 -1.61
N GLN A 6 16.43 -18.08 -1.70
CA GLN A 6 15.78 -18.49 -2.95
C GLN A 6 15.45 -17.33 -3.89
N HIS A 7 15.41 -16.10 -3.35
CA HIS A 7 15.04 -14.88 -4.08
C HIS A 7 16.15 -13.83 -4.00
N PRO A 8 17.27 -14.02 -4.74
CA PRO A 8 18.42 -13.11 -4.68
C PRO A 8 18.10 -11.68 -5.13
N GLU A 9 17.04 -11.48 -5.92
CA GLU A 9 16.57 -10.18 -6.38
C GLU A 9 15.90 -9.33 -5.29
N LEU A 10 15.53 -9.95 -4.13
CA LEU A 10 14.86 -9.25 -3.04
C LEU A 10 15.87 -8.71 -2.02
N MET A 11 15.72 -7.45 -1.65
CA MET A 11 16.52 -6.80 -0.61
C MET A 11 15.77 -6.61 0.71
N LEU A 12 14.43 -6.54 0.64
CA LEU A 12 13.56 -6.39 1.81
C LEU A 12 12.34 -7.30 1.63
N ILE A 13 12.03 -8.06 2.66
CA ILE A 13 10.80 -8.87 2.70
C ILE A 13 10.03 -8.61 4.00
N SER A 14 8.77 -8.98 3.97
CA SER A 14 7.93 -9.20 5.14
C SER A 14 7.22 -10.54 5.03
N CYS A 15 6.32 -10.83 5.94
CA CYS A 15 5.53 -12.05 5.95
C CYS A 15 4.04 -11.75 5.97
N ARG A 16 3.21 -12.77 5.74
CA ARG A 16 1.79 -12.69 6.03
C ARG A 16 1.59 -12.60 7.54
N THR A 17 0.54 -11.87 7.93
CA THR A 17 0.23 -11.60 9.33
C THR A 17 -1.13 -12.21 9.66
N HIS A 18 -1.21 -12.92 10.77
CA HIS A 18 -2.46 -13.30 11.40
C HIS A 18 -2.80 -12.25 12.47
N MET A 19 -3.87 -11.52 12.27
CA MET A 19 -4.44 -10.62 13.28
C MET A 19 -5.41 -11.41 14.14
N PHE A 20 -5.25 -11.32 15.45
CA PHE A 20 -6.09 -12.06 16.42
C PHE A 20 -6.52 -11.17 17.58
N GLY A 21 -7.54 -11.57 18.31
CA GLY A 21 -8.13 -10.83 19.43
C GLY A 21 -9.48 -10.22 19.09
N GLU A 22 -9.58 -8.91 18.89
CA GLU A 22 -10.83 -8.24 18.44
C GLU A 22 -11.13 -8.49 16.95
N GLU A 23 -10.14 -8.94 16.20
CA GLU A 23 -10.26 -9.38 14.82
C GLU A 23 -9.64 -10.76 14.68
N ASP A 24 -10.12 -11.56 13.73
CA ASP A 24 -9.50 -12.82 13.33
C ASP A 24 -9.39 -12.81 11.81
N LEU A 25 -8.19 -12.45 11.31
CA LEU A 25 -8.02 -12.18 9.90
C LEU A 25 -6.56 -12.39 9.48
N ILE A 26 -6.38 -13.04 8.34
CA ILE A 26 -5.05 -13.26 7.74
C ILE A 26 -4.85 -12.26 6.60
N SER A 27 -3.71 -11.57 6.62
CA SER A 27 -3.30 -10.69 5.52
C SER A 27 -3.29 -11.44 4.18
N GLN A 28 -3.94 -10.86 3.19
CA GLN A 28 -4.01 -11.41 1.83
C GLN A 28 -3.02 -10.72 0.87
N ILE A 29 -2.14 -9.85 1.39
CA ILE A 29 -1.16 -9.14 0.56
C ILE A 29 -0.10 -10.13 0.10
N GLN A 30 -0.04 -10.34 -1.20
CA GLN A 30 0.93 -11.16 -1.92
C GLN A 30 1.10 -10.59 -3.33
N GLY A 31 2.19 -10.92 -3.98
CA GLY A 31 2.45 -10.53 -5.36
C GLY A 31 3.92 -10.61 -5.73
N THR A 32 4.19 -10.45 -7.00
CA THR A 32 5.56 -10.27 -7.50
C THR A 32 6.15 -8.96 -6.97
N PRO A 33 7.46 -8.78 -6.97
CA PRO A 33 8.10 -7.53 -6.54
C PRO A 33 7.53 -6.30 -7.25
N LYS A 34 7.22 -6.41 -8.54
CA LYS A 34 6.63 -5.33 -9.36
C LYS A 34 5.19 -5.01 -8.96
N GLN A 35 4.39 -6.02 -8.64
CA GLN A 35 3.03 -5.82 -8.14
C GLN A 35 3.04 -5.16 -6.75
N LEU A 36 3.89 -5.62 -5.85
CA LEU A 36 4.04 -5.03 -4.53
C LEU A 36 4.51 -3.58 -4.62
N GLN A 37 5.46 -3.26 -5.51
CA GLN A 37 5.90 -1.90 -5.78
C GLN A 37 4.73 -1.02 -6.27
N ALA A 38 3.92 -1.51 -7.21
CA ALA A 38 2.75 -0.79 -7.72
C ALA A 38 1.70 -0.51 -6.63
N MET A 39 1.40 -1.51 -5.79
CA MET A 39 0.47 -1.33 -4.66
C MET A 39 0.95 -0.27 -3.67
N MET A 40 2.28 -0.14 -3.49
CA MET A 40 2.86 0.84 -2.57
C MET A 40 2.62 2.29 -2.99
N LEU A 41 2.24 2.56 -4.23
CA LEU A 41 1.82 3.91 -4.64
C LEU A 41 0.59 4.39 -3.85
N ILE A 42 -0.29 3.47 -3.47
CA ILE A 42 -1.54 3.77 -2.76
C ILE A 42 -1.42 3.52 -1.25
N ARG A 43 -0.82 2.40 -0.84
CA ARG A 43 -0.79 1.97 0.57
C ARG A 43 0.45 1.16 0.92
N PRO A 44 0.86 1.11 2.21
CA PRO A 44 1.91 0.18 2.64
C PRO A 44 1.45 -1.27 2.43
N VAL A 45 2.37 -2.13 1.97
CA VAL A 45 2.11 -3.54 1.69
C VAL A 45 2.93 -4.49 2.57
N LEU A 46 3.96 -4.01 3.23
CA LEU A 46 4.82 -4.80 4.09
C LEU A 46 4.52 -4.52 5.57
N ALA A 47 4.28 -5.55 6.34
CA ALA A 47 4.12 -5.44 7.79
C ALA A 47 5.48 -5.19 8.45
N HIS A 48 5.69 -4.01 9.06
CA HIS A 48 6.96 -3.60 9.65
C HIS A 48 7.55 -4.61 10.66
N PRO A 49 6.76 -5.18 11.59
CA PRO A 49 7.30 -6.16 12.54
C PRO A 49 7.83 -7.45 11.89
N GLY A 50 7.44 -7.71 10.63
CA GLY A 50 7.91 -8.84 9.84
C GLY A 50 9.08 -8.50 8.91
N PHE A 51 9.69 -7.30 8.99
CA PHE A 51 10.78 -6.92 8.11
C PHE A 51 12.00 -7.81 8.31
N MET A 52 12.46 -8.39 7.22
CA MET A 52 13.78 -9.00 7.09
C MET A 52 14.43 -8.43 5.84
N MET A 53 15.68 -8.02 5.96
CA MET A 53 16.41 -7.36 4.86
C MET A 53 17.83 -7.87 4.75
N ARG A 54 18.38 -7.78 3.55
CA ARG A 54 19.80 -8.07 3.36
C ARG A 54 20.65 -7.00 4.04
N ARG A 55 21.75 -7.43 4.67
CA ARG A 55 22.68 -6.52 5.34
C ARG A 55 23.26 -5.48 4.37
N GLU A 56 23.44 -5.87 3.12
CA GLU A 56 23.94 -5.04 2.02
C GLU A 56 23.10 -3.78 1.82
N LEU A 57 21.77 -3.89 2.00
CA LEU A 57 20.85 -2.75 1.92
C LEU A 57 21.25 -1.62 2.88
N ILE A 58 21.74 -1.98 4.06
CA ILE A 58 22.14 -1.03 5.11
C ILE A 58 23.61 -0.61 4.95
N VAL A 59 24.49 -1.55 4.69
CA VAL A 59 25.95 -1.33 4.76
C VAL A 59 26.51 -0.78 3.43
N GLN A 60 26.07 -1.32 2.30
CA GLN A 60 26.58 -0.95 0.98
C GLN A 60 25.71 0.11 0.32
N GLU A 61 24.39 -0.05 0.38
CA GLU A 61 23.45 0.84 -0.26
C GLU A 61 23.07 2.05 0.60
N GLY A 62 23.46 2.04 1.87
CA GLY A 62 23.32 3.17 2.79
C GLY A 62 21.88 3.51 3.20
N PHE A 63 20.91 2.58 2.98
CA PHE A 63 19.52 2.83 3.38
C PHE A 63 19.40 3.02 4.89
N ARG A 64 18.63 4.03 5.29
CA ARG A 64 18.29 4.35 6.68
C ARG A 64 16.85 4.78 6.76
N TYR A 65 16.23 4.64 7.93
CA TYR A 65 14.98 5.31 8.21
C TYR A 65 15.17 6.82 8.13
N ASP A 66 14.16 7.51 7.61
CA ASP A 66 14.14 8.96 7.57
C ASP A 66 13.48 9.47 8.86
N GLU A 67 14.26 10.14 9.70
CA GLU A 67 13.83 10.63 11.02
C GLU A 67 12.77 11.73 10.93
N SER A 68 12.60 12.35 9.76
CA SER A 68 11.53 13.32 9.52
C SER A 68 10.14 12.69 9.49
N TYR A 69 10.07 11.35 9.38
CA TYR A 69 8.83 10.56 9.46
C TYR A 69 8.70 9.93 10.85
N ARG A 70 8.09 10.62 11.82
CA ARG A 70 7.85 10.07 13.18
C ARG A 70 6.86 8.91 13.18
N SER A 71 6.01 8.82 12.17
CA SER A 71 5.10 7.70 11.89
C SER A 71 5.11 7.45 10.38
N ALA A 72 4.73 6.25 9.93
CA ALA A 72 4.86 5.78 8.54
C ALA A 72 6.32 5.75 8.01
N GLN A 73 7.32 5.71 8.91
CA GLN A 73 8.74 5.56 8.56
C GLN A 73 9.01 4.25 7.85
N ASP A 74 8.29 3.19 8.19
CA ASP A 74 8.31 1.89 7.56
C ASP A 74 7.81 1.95 6.12
N TYR A 75 6.72 2.67 5.88
CA TYR A 75 6.18 2.89 4.54
C TYR A 75 7.16 3.69 3.67
N ASN A 76 7.73 4.79 4.21
CA ASN A 76 8.76 5.57 3.53
C ASN A 76 9.98 4.70 3.17
N PHE A 77 10.49 3.95 4.15
CA PHE A 77 11.65 3.08 3.95
C PHE A 77 11.38 2.04 2.86
N ALA A 78 10.27 1.30 2.97
CA ALA A 78 9.92 0.25 2.03
C ALA A 78 9.66 0.80 0.61
N ALA A 79 9.02 1.97 0.46
CA ALA A 79 8.81 2.61 -0.84
C ALA A 79 10.13 2.98 -1.52
N ARG A 80 11.10 3.54 -0.77
CA ARG A 80 12.43 3.86 -1.29
C ARG A 80 13.21 2.60 -1.68
N VAL A 81 13.10 1.52 -0.89
CA VAL A 81 13.71 0.24 -1.26
C VAL A 81 13.06 -0.32 -2.53
N ALA A 82 11.72 -0.35 -2.60
CA ALA A 82 10.97 -0.87 -3.73
C ALA A 82 11.26 -0.12 -5.04
N ARG A 83 11.63 1.16 -4.97
CA ARG A 83 12.03 1.93 -6.16
C ARG A 83 13.32 1.42 -6.79
N LYS A 84 14.26 0.91 -5.99
CA LYS A 84 15.62 0.53 -6.44
C LYS A 84 15.81 -0.98 -6.51
N PHE A 85 15.11 -1.72 -5.64
CA PHE A 85 15.30 -3.16 -5.44
C PHE A 85 13.98 -3.90 -5.38
N GLY A 86 14.06 -5.24 -5.46
CA GLY A 86 12.92 -6.11 -5.21
C GLY A 86 12.51 -6.10 -3.73
N ILE A 87 11.20 -6.08 -3.51
CA ILE A 87 10.58 -6.33 -2.20
C ILE A 87 9.68 -7.55 -2.29
N GLY A 88 9.44 -8.24 -1.17
CA GLY A 88 8.64 -9.46 -1.17
C GLY A 88 7.80 -9.65 0.08
N VAL A 89 6.80 -10.51 -0.03
CA VAL A 89 6.03 -11.05 1.10
C VAL A 89 6.10 -12.56 1.02
N THR A 90 6.67 -13.22 2.05
CA THR A 90 6.68 -14.69 2.09
C THR A 90 5.25 -15.22 2.21
N PRO A 91 4.94 -16.37 1.57
CA PRO A 91 3.60 -16.97 1.65
C PRO A 91 3.24 -17.44 3.07
N ASP A 92 4.24 -17.63 3.92
CA ASP A 92 4.04 -18.13 5.28
C ASP A 92 3.49 -17.06 6.21
N ILE A 93 2.65 -17.49 7.16
CA ILE A 93 2.18 -16.64 8.26
C ILE A 93 3.21 -16.78 9.38
N LEU A 94 4.04 -15.74 9.55
CA LEU A 94 5.14 -15.76 10.53
C LEU A 94 4.99 -14.69 11.62
N LEU A 95 3.89 -13.95 11.60
CA LEU A 95 3.60 -12.88 12.54
C LEU A 95 2.17 -13.01 13.05
N ASP A 96 2.01 -13.22 14.34
CA ASP A 96 0.77 -13.06 15.07
C ASP A 96 0.69 -11.64 15.64
N TYR A 97 -0.29 -10.87 15.19
CA TYR A 97 -0.50 -9.48 15.59
C TYR A 97 -1.79 -9.37 16.40
N ARG A 98 -1.64 -9.12 17.70
CA ARG A 98 -2.80 -8.95 18.58
C ARG A 98 -3.49 -7.62 18.33
N VAL A 99 -4.78 -7.67 18.01
CA VAL A 99 -5.66 -6.50 17.94
C VAL A 99 -6.47 -6.40 19.24
N HIS A 100 -6.43 -5.26 19.89
CA HIS A 100 -7.21 -5.01 21.09
C HIS A 100 -7.80 -3.58 21.09
N LYS A 101 -8.89 -3.36 21.86
CA LYS A 101 -9.67 -2.11 21.86
C LYS A 101 -8.85 -0.83 22.07
N LYS A 102 -7.74 -0.92 22.80
CA LYS A 102 -6.83 0.23 23.02
C LYS A 102 -5.87 0.48 21.86
N GLN A 103 -5.63 -0.54 21.02
CA GLN A 103 -4.78 -0.45 19.80
C GLN A 103 -5.61 -0.25 18.54
N VAL A 104 -6.88 -0.68 18.52
CA VAL A 104 -7.79 -0.27 17.44
C VAL A 104 -7.64 1.24 17.42
N PRO A 105 -7.05 1.79 16.35
CA PRO A 105 -6.75 3.20 16.33
C PRO A 105 -8.06 3.92 16.53
N SER A 106 -8.27 4.34 17.74
CA SER A 106 -9.32 5.31 18.05
C SER A 106 -9.10 6.58 17.21
N LYS A 107 -8.03 6.62 16.45
CA LYS A 107 -7.67 7.54 15.37
C LYS A 107 -6.32 7.04 14.84
N LYS A 108 -6.22 6.64 13.59
CA LYS A 108 -4.97 6.87 12.87
C LYS A 108 -4.65 8.31 13.16
N SER A 109 -3.64 8.59 13.97
CA SER A 109 -3.38 9.97 14.40
C SER A 109 -3.27 10.81 13.12
N GLY A 110 -3.78 12.02 13.12
CA GLY A 110 -3.67 12.90 11.94
C GLY A 110 -2.23 12.95 11.42
N GLU A 111 -1.25 12.84 12.32
CA GLU A 111 0.16 12.73 11.98
C GLU A 111 0.51 11.49 11.14
N GLN A 112 -0.02 10.30 11.48
CA GLN A 112 0.22 9.08 10.70
C GLN A 112 -0.36 9.18 9.29
N LEU A 113 -1.57 9.73 9.17
CA LEU A 113 -2.21 9.95 7.88
C LEU A 113 -1.44 10.97 7.04
N ASN A 114 -1.01 12.07 7.65
CA ASN A 114 -0.22 13.10 6.99
C ASN A 114 1.14 12.55 6.52
N ASN A 115 1.83 11.76 7.33
CA ASN A 115 3.09 11.15 6.93
C ASN A 115 2.91 10.08 5.84
N ALA A 116 1.83 9.30 5.86
CA ALA A 116 1.51 8.39 4.76
C ALA A 116 1.20 9.16 3.46
N ALA A 117 0.50 10.29 3.53
CA ALA A 117 0.28 11.19 2.39
C ALA A 117 1.60 11.76 1.84
N ARG A 118 2.54 12.16 2.72
CA ARG A 118 3.89 12.58 2.30
C ARG A 118 4.65 11.47 1.55
N VAL A 119 4.52 10.21 1.98
CA VAL A 119 5.13 9.07 1.25
C VAL A 119 4.52 8.91 -0.13
N ARG A 120 3.20 9.06 -0.28
CA ARG A 120 2.54 9.05 -1.58
C ARG A 120 3.00 10.22 -2.45
N SER A 121 3.06 11.43 -1.90
CA SER A 121 3.57 12.62 -2.60
C SER A 121 4.99 12.41 -3.12
N MET A 122 5.89 11.85 -2.32
CA MET A 122 7.24 11.49 -2.74
C MET A 122 7.22 10.51 -3.94
N GLN A 123 6.31 9.54 -3.94
CA GLN A 123 6.20 8.60 -5.07
C GLN A 123 5.58 9.26 -6.32
N LEU A 124 4.70 10.24 -6.15
CA LEU A 124 4.16 11.05 -7.25
C LEU A 124 5.23 11.95 -7.86
N GLU A 125 6.15 12.50 -7.05
CA GLU A 125 7.32 13.24 -7.55
C GLU A 125 8.20 12.36 -8.45
N TRP A 126 8.36 11.07 -8.12
CA TRP A 126 9.09 10.14 -9.00
C TRP A 126 8.42 9.94 -10.36
N LEU A 127 7.10 10.09 -10.41
CA LEU A 127 6.29 10.03 -11.63
C LEU A 127 6.19 11.39 -12.35
N ASP A 128 6.80 12.44 -11.81
CA ASP A 128 6.65 13.81 -12.30
C ASP A 128 5.18 14.27 -12.32
N ILE A 129 4.46 13.94 -11.24
CA ILE A 129 3.04 14.26 -11.08
C ILE A 129 2.86 15.30 -9.97
N SER A 130 2.20 16.40 -10.33
CA SER A 130 1.66 17.37 -9.39
C SER A 130 0.13 17.30 -9.43
N LEU A 131 -0.48 16.91 -8.31
CA LEU A 131 -1.95 16.84 -8.18
C LEU A 131 -2.51 18.18 -7.70
N ASP A 132 -3.64 18.57 -8.23
CA ASP A 132 -4.47 19.63 -7.65
C ASP A 132 -5.12 19.18 -6.33
N GLU A 133 -5.78 20.09 -5.61
CA GLU A 133 -6.40 19.80 -4.32
C GLU A 133 -7.44 18.68 -4.41
N LYS A 134 -8.32 18.75 -5.42
CA LYS A 134 -9.38 17.74 -5.62
C LYS A 134 -8.83 16.35 -5.94
N GLN A 135 -7.80 16.28 -6.77
CA GLN A 135 -7.10 15.04 -7.11
C GLN A 135 -6.38 14.45 -5.87
N ARG A 136 -5.78 15.30 -5.05
CA ARG A 136 -5.12 14.91 -3.80
C ARG A 136 -6.12 14.32 -2.80
N ASP A 137 -7.26 15.00 -2.62
CA ASP A 137 -8.34 14.51 -1.76
C ASP A 137 -8.89 13.16 -2.25
N ALA A 138 -9.04 12.98 -3.56
CA ALA A 138 -9.45 11.71 -4.13
C ALA A 138 -8.45 10.58 -3.86
N LEU A 139 -7.14 10.85 -4.00
CA LEU A 139 -6.09 9.89 -3.67
C LEU A 139 -6.10 9.51 -2.20
N GLU A 140 -6.21 10.50 -1.30
CA GLU A 140 -6.21 10.25 0.13
C GLU A 140 -7.48 9.50 0.59
N THR A 141 -8.63 9.79 0.00
CA THR A 141 -9.89 9.07 0.25
C THR A 141 -9.77 7.61 -0.19
N TRP A 142 -9.20 7.37 -1.37
CA TRP A 142 -8.90 6.02 -1.86
C TRP A 142 -7.91 5.29 -0.94
N ALA A 143 -6.77 5.92 -0.62
CA ALA A 143 -5.74 5.31 0.22
C ALA A 143 -6.20 4.94 1.63
N LYS A 144 -7.20 5.65 2.16
CA LYS A 144 -7.87 5.34 3.45
C LYS A 144 -8.88 4.22 3.35
N GLU A 145 -9.29 3.83 2.15
CA GLU A 145 -10.39 2.89 1.91
C GLU A 145 -11.64 3.23 2.74
N THR A 146 -12.05 4.49 2.68
CA THR A 146 -13.16 5.03 3.49
C THR A 146 -14.44 4.21 3.32
N LYS A 147 -15.00 3.71 4.42
CA LYS A 147 -16.16 2.79 4.39
C LYS A 147 -17.45 3.45 3.89
N ASP A 148 -17.59 4.74 4.11
CA ASP A 148 -18.76 5.53 3.72
C ASP A 148 -18.52 6.31 2.41
N ALA A 149 -17.56 5.83 1.58
CA ALA A 149 -17.26 6.42 0.28
C ALA A 149 -18.50 6.41 -0.64
N THR A 150 -18.63 7.48 -1.39
CA THR A 150 -19.72 7.70 -2.36
C THR A 150 -19.32 7.23 -3.77
N GLU A 151 -20.28 7.15 -4.67
CA GLU A 151 -19.99 6.88 -6.09
C GLU A 151 -19.05 7.93 -6.69
N GLU A 152 -19.21 9.20 -6.28
CA GLU A 152 -18.33 10.27 -6.75
C GLU A 152 -16.89 10.07 -6.27
N ASP A 153 -16.66 9.61 -5.04
CA ASP A 153 -15.31 9.31 -4.54
C ASP A 153 -14.61 8.26 -5.41
N TYR A 154 -15.31 7.18 -5.79
CA TYR A 154 -14.75 6.18 -6.70
C TYR A 154 -14.47 6.74 -8.09
N ARG A 155 -15.38 7.58 -8.61
CA ARG A 155 -15.23 8.21 -9.92
C ARG A 155 -14.03 9.15 -9.95
N GLN A 156 -13.81 9.92 -8.89
CA GLN A 156 -12.65 10.80 -8.79
C GLN A 156 -11.34 9.99 -8.64
N ALA A 157 -11.30 8.95 -7.82
CA ALA A 157 -10.15 8.06 -7.70
C ALA A 157 -9.84 7.34 -9.04
N ALA A 158 -10.85 6.88 -9.76
CA ALA A 158 -10.69 6.23 -11.07
C ALA A 158 -10.01 7.15 -12.11
N LYS A 159 -10.24 8.47 -12.04
CA LYS A 159 -9.61 9.45 -12.93
C LYS A 159 -8.09 9.60 -12.70
N LEU A 160 -7.59 9.20 -11.54
CA LEU A 160 -6.15 9.23 -11.24
C LEU A 160 -5.39 8.13 -11.98
N ILE A 161 -6.04 7.00 -12.27
CA ILE A 161 -5.39 5.85 -12.91
C ILE A 161 -4.78 6.23 -14.28
N PRO A 162 -5.53 6.78 -15.25
CA PRO A 162 -4.96 7.17 -16.54
C PRO A 162 -3.83 8.22 -16.39
N LEU A 163 -3.94 9.16 -15.45
CA LEU A 163 -2.89 10.13 -15.18
C LEU A 163 -1.59 9.44 -14.73
N PHE A 164 -1.69 8.50 -13.77
CA PHE A 164 -0.53 7.75 -13.28
C PHE A 164 0.10 6.90 -14.39
N LEU A 165 -0.72 6.25 -15.21
CA LEU A 165 -0.25 5.40 -16.31
C LEU A 165 0.44 6.21 -17.41
N GLU A 166 -0.10 7.37 -17.78
CA GLU A 166 0.49 8.26 -18.79
C GLU A 166 1.88 8.76 -18.35
N GLN A 167 1.98 9.25 -17.11
CA GLN A 167 3.26 9.74 -16.60
C GLN A 167 4.26 8.60 -16.41
N ASN A 168 3.80 7.43 -15.98
CA ASN A 168 4.67 6.27 -15.85
C ASN A 168 5.25 5.80 -17.20
N GLN A 169 4.54 5.97 -18.32
CA GLN A 169 5.10 5.70 -19.67
C GLN A 169 6.33 6.56 -19.97
N LYS A 170 6.37 7.78 -19.43
CA LYS A 170 7.49 8.73 -19.61
C LYS A 170 8.62 8.42 -18.62
N THR A 171 8.29 8.27 -17.34
CA THR A 171 9.28 8.13 -16.25
C THR A 171 9.77 6.68 -16.04
N LYS A 172 8.97 5.68 -16.41
CA LYS A 172 9.28 4.23 -16.31
C LYS A 172 9.68 3.79 -14.90
N ILE A 173 9.06 4.40 -13.88
CA ILE A 173 9.33 4.08 -12.45
C ILE A 173 8.74 2.72 -12.08
N TYR A 174 7.53 2.43 -12.57
CA TYR A 174 6.82 1.18 -12.31
C TYR A 174 6.72 0.33 -13.58
N ALA A 175 6.63 -0.97 -13.42
CA ALA A 175 6.26 -1.86 -14.51
C ALA A 175 4.83 -1.54 -14.96
N GLN A 176 4.66 -1.13 -16.22
CA GLN A 176 3.42 -0.51 -16.73
C GLN A 176 2.19 -1.39 -16.54
N LYS A 177 2.33 -2.68 -16.89
CA LYS A 177 1.25 -3.66 -16.79
C LYS A 177 0.83 -3.87 -15.34
N GLU A 178 1.78 -4.12 -14.46
CA GLU A 178 1.54 -4.37 -13.04
C GLU A 178 0.97 -3.13 -12.35
N LEU A 179 1.43 -1.91 -12.74
CA LEU A 179 0.84 -0.67 -12.24
C LEU A 179 -0.64 -0.57 -12.60
N GLU A 180 -0.99 -0.80 -13.86
CA GLU A 180 -2.38 -0.73 -14.31
C GLU A 180 -3.27 -1.78 -13.61
N GLU A 181 -2.82 -3.03 -13.58
CA GLU A 181 -3.56 -4.14 -12.97
C GLU A 181 -3.79 -3.92 -11.47
N GLU A 182 -2.75 -3.52 -10.73
CA GLU A 182 -2.87 -3.36 -9.28
C GLU A 182 -3.66 -2.10 -8.89
N LEU A 183 -3.56 -1.00 -9.63
CA LEU A 183 -4.39 0.18 -9.38
C LEU A 183 -5.88 -0.12 -9.60
N LYS A 184 -6.23 -0.79 -10.70
CA LYS A 184 -7.62 -1.22 -10.97
C LYS A 184 -8.14 -2.18 -9.91
N LYS A 185 -7.32 -3.15 -9.51
CA LYS A 185 -7.65 -4.13 -8.47
C LYS A 185 -7.86 -3.48 -7.10
N LEU A 186 -7.00 -2.55 -6.69
CA LEU A 186 -7.13 -1.81 -5.43
C LEU A 186 -8.40 -0.96 -5.41
N LEU A 187 -8.70 -0.27 -6.51
CA LEU A 187 -9.93 0.52 -6.64
C LEU A 187 -11.17 -0.38 -6.53
N TYR A 188 -11.19 -1.50 -7.24
CA TYR A 188 -12.29 -2.46 -7.20
C TYR A 188 -12.48 -3.08 -5.81
N GLN A 189 -11.39 -3.44 -5.14
CA GLN A 189 -11.44 -3.97 -3.77
C GLN A 189 -12.03 -2.96 -2.79
N TRP A 190 -11.67 -1.69 -2.90
CA TRP A 190 -12.24 -0.63 -2.09
C TRP A 190 -13.75 -0.47 -2.34
N MET A 191 -14.17 -0.44 -3.61
CA MET A 191 -15.60 -0.37 -3.99
C MET A 191 -16.42 -1.49 -3.35
N ILE A 192 -15.97 -2.76 -3.43
CA ILE A 192 -16.69 -3.91 -2.87
C ILE A 192 -16.81 -3.84 -1.34
N ARG A 193 -15.76 -3.36 -0.66
CA ARG A 193 -15.72 -3.28 0.80
C ARG A 193 -16.57 -2.15 1.37
N SER A 194 -16.95 -1.18 0.56
CA SER A 194 -17.71 -0.02 1.01
C SER A 194 -19.17 -0.39 1.33
N LYS A 195 -19.75 0.36 2.27
CA LYS A 195 -21.17 0.20 2.62
C LYS A 195 -22.10 0.56 1.47
N SER A 196 -21.70 1.49 0.59
CA SER A 196 -22.50 1.95 -0.54
C SER A 196 -22.77 0.81 -1.52
N VAL A 197 -21.74 0.06 -1.91
CA VAL A 197 -21.89 -1.09 -2.79
C VAL A 197 -22.64 -2.23 -2.13
N LYS A 198 -22.38 -2.51 -0.84
CA LYS A 198 -23.15 -3.51 -0.10
C LYS A 198 -24.65 -3.20 -0.07
N ARG A 199 -25.03 -1.93 0.13
CA ARG A 199 -26.44 -1.50 0.08
C ARG A 199 -27.05 -1.68 -1.30
N ILE A 200 -26.31 -1.37 -2.37
CA ILE A 200 -26.78 -1.59 -3.75
C ILE A 200 -26.94 -3.10 -4.02
N LEU A 201 -25.99 -3.93 -3.66
CA LEU A 201 -26.08 -5.38 -3.84
C LEU A 201 -27.27 -5.98 -3.05
N GLN A 202 -27.50 -5.54 -1.82
CA GLN A 202 -28.66 -5.95 -1.04
C GLN A 202 -29.98 -5.51 -1.68
N ALA A 203 -30.03 -4.27 -2.22
CA ALA A 203 -31.23 -3.75 -2.89
C ALA A 203 -31.58 -4.51 -4.18
N VAL A 204 -30.58 -5.09 -4.86
CA VAL A 204 -30.77 -5.92 -6.08
C VAL A 204 -30.82 -7.44 -5.80
N GLY A 205 -30.90 -7.82 -4.51
CA GLY A 205 -31.09 -9.23 -4.11
C GLY A 205 -29.84 -10.11 -4.21
N VAL A 206 -28.66 -9.53 -4.33
CA VAL A 206 -27.39 -10.26 -4.33
C VAL A 206 -26.83 -10.27 -2.89
N SER A 207 -26.99 -11.43 -2.23
CA SER A 207 -26.32 -11.69 -0.93
C SER A 207 -24.86 -12.08 -1.21
N GLY A 208 -23.91 -11.32 -0.62
CA GLY A 208 -22.49 -11.60 -0.65
C GLY A 208 -22.08 -12.59 0.43
#